data_c07d63f2999b1f828173d0590647c5e7
#
_entry.id   c07d63f2999b1f828173d0590647c5e7
#
_cell.length_a   1.000
_cell.length_b   1.000
_cell.length_c   1.000
_cell.angle_alpha   90.00
_cell.angle_beta   90.00
_cell.angle_gamma   90.00
#
_symmetry.space_group_name_H-M   'P 1'
#
loop_
_entity.id
_entity.type
_entity.pdbx_description
1 polymer ?
#
loop_
_entity_poly.entity_id
_entity_poly.type
_entity_poly.pdbx_seq_one_letter_code
_entity_poly.pdbx_strand_id
1 'polypeptide(L)'
;SSGLKINRAADSPAGLIISERMRAQIAGLRQAIDNSETGITMLQTAESALEEVNRTLINVRQLAISSANEAVNDQSMLDANQQELENSLKTIDRIAKISNYGKRAILDGSMGANGVAAGDNLEFISATEKTKSSPVGGYAVEIKKAATRSSTRGTVALTQAIIDSEEELSFSESGKTLKFKMTAGESIETTMNRLEKAIIASGMNIELVRNPGSASNPDKPQILKFKHNEYGSDYSFHVASNTAGLLSVTANVSDEIKNGIDVAGFLGGELGIGKGQILTGSLPTKVSGLKIRYTGEKAPPKGKIAGTVTLSQNSLVFHVGPNVEQSSSFSLRSVTSKKLGNGITNDSGYRSLHDIDFMDAKKAQDSILIIDKAIDEITAFRGEMGAFQKNGLESNLNFLRNAHENVTNAESVIRDADMAEEMTEFARNQILVQSSTAMLAQANQTPMAVMKLING
;
A
#
# COMPACT_ATOMS: atom_id res chain seq x y z
N SER A 1 44.70 7.71 -36.93
CA SER A 1 44.12 6.36 -36.61
C SER A 1 43.13 6.51 -35.45
N SER A 2 41.88 6.74 -35.77
CA SER A 2 40.80 6.88 -34.80
C SER A 2 40.17 5.52 -34.39
N GLY A 3 40.51 4.44 -35.11
CA GLY A 3 39.85 3.15 -34.99
C GLY A 3 38.43 3.12 -35.53
N LEU A 4 37.97 4.19 -36.19
CA LEU A 4 36.63 4.33 -36.69
C LEU A 4 36.62 4.27 -38.23
N LYS A 5 35.67 3.47 -38.79
CA LYS A 5 35.41 3.37 -40.23
C LYS A 5 34.69 4.60 -40.76
N ILE A 6 33.77 5.19 -39.92
CA ILE A 6 33.01 6.38 -40.26
C ILE A 6 33.45 7.52 -39.33
N ASN A 7 34.20 8.47 -39.86
CA ASN A 7 34.72 9.62 -39.11
C ASN A 7 34.05 10.95 -39.53
N ARG A 8 33.69 11.04 -40.80
CA ARG A 8 33.05 12.23 -41.41
C ARG A 8 31.83 11.86 -42.20
N ALA A 9 30.96 12.85 -42.41
CA ALA A 9 29.74 12.64 -43.20
C ALA A 9 30.04 12.19 -44.65
N ALA A 10 31.23 12.50 -45.17
CA ALA A 10 31.67 12.07 -46.48
C ALA A 10 31.99 10.58 -46.59
N ASP A 11 32.36 9.92 -45.48
CA ASP A 11 32.73 8.50 -45.44
C ASP A 11 31.52 7.61 -45.67
N SER A 12 30.39 7.91 -45.00
CA SER A 12 29.10 7.25 -45.19
C SER A 12 27.98 8.10 -44.56
N PRO A 13 27.24 8.91 -45.36
CA PRO A 13 26.18 9.76 -44.83
C PRO A 13 25.08 9.00 -44.13
N ALA A 14 24.65 7.84 -44.68
CA ALA A 14 23.65 6.99 -44.09
C ALA A 14 24.12 6.31 -42.79
N GLY A 15 25.33 5.77 -42.80
CA GLY A 15 25.96 5.13 -41.62
C GLY A 15 26.16 6.13 -40.49
N LEU A 16 26.59 7.37 -40.79
CA LEU A 16 26.73 8.42 -39.79
C LEU A 16 25.37 8.75 -39.10
N ILE A 17 24.31 8.94 -39.90
CA ILE A 17 22.97 9.25 -39.36
C ILE A 17 22.48 8.11 -38.43
N ILE A 18 22.69 6.85 -38.83
CA ILE A 18 22.27 5.70 -38.02
C ILE A 18 23.11 5.64 -36.73
N SER A 19 24.46 5.76 -36.81
CA SER A 19 25.32 5.69 -35.64
C SER A 19 25.05 6.83 -34.66
N GLU A 20 24.81 8.05 -35.12
CA GLU A 20 24.48 9.17 -34.23
C GLU A 20 23.12 9.01 -33.54
N ARG A 21 22.13 8.39 -34.20
CA ARG A 21 20.85 8.02 -33.54
C ARG A 21 21.07 6.92 -32.48
N MET A 22 21.90 5.93 -32.79
CA MET A 22 22.25 4.87 -31.82
C MET A 22 23.02 5.45 -30.62
N ARG A 23 23.94 6.37 -30.84
CA ARG A 23 24.67 7.06 -29.77
C ARG A 23 23.74 7.88 -28.87
N ALA A 24 22.77 8.59 -29.46
CA ALA A 24 21.76 9.29 -28.68
C ALA A 24 20.91 8.31 -27.85
N GLN A 25 20.57 7.16 -28.43
CA GLN A 25 19.84 6.10 -27.71
C GLN A 25 20.68 5.47 -26.59
N ILE A 26 21.97 5.19 -26.82
CA ILE A 26 22.93 4.68 -25.81
C ILE A 26 23.02 5.65 -24.64
N ALA A 27 23.17 6.95 -24.91
CA ALA A 27 23.22 7.98 -23.87
C ALA A 27 21.89 8.04 -23.07
N GLY A 28 20.75 7.93 -23.75
CA GLY A 28 19.43 7.85 -23.11
C GLY A 28 19.26 6.60 -22.23
N LEU A 29 19.68 5.43 -22.72
CA LEU A 29 19.66 4.19 -21.98
C LEU A 29 20.54 4.25 -20.73
N ARG A 30 21.74 4.79 -20.84
CA ARG A 30 22.66 4.98 -19.71
C ARG A 30 22.03 5.87 -18.64
N GLN A 31 21.44 7.00 -19.02
CA GLN A 31 20.78 7.88 -18.07
C GLN A 31 19.56 7.21 -17.41
N ALA A 32 18.80 6.38 -18.16
CA ALA A 32 17.69 5.62 -17.62
C ALA A 32 18.14 4.54 -16.60
N ILE A 33 19.31 3.93 -16.83
CA ILE A 33 19.97 3.01 -15.88
C ILE A 33 20.30 3.78 -14.59
N ASP A 34 20.99 4.91 -14.68
CA ASP A 34 21.39 5.72 -13.53
C ASP A 34 20.15 6.21 -12.73
N ASN A 35 19.08 6.60 -13.43
CA ASN A 35 17.82 6.99 -12.81
C ASN A 35 17.16 5.82 -12.05
N SER A 36 17.18 4.63 -12.62
CA SER A 36 16.61 3.42 -12.00
C SER A 36 17.40 3.02 -10.76
N GLU A 37 18.73 3.05 -10.80
CA GLU A 37 19.62 2.78 -9.66
C GLU A 37 19.42 3.80 -8.53
N THR A 38 19.29 5.08 -8.89
CA THR A 38 18.96 6.15 -7.93
C THR A 38 17.60 5.92 -7.28
N GLY A 39 16.60 5.50 -8.08
CA GLY A 39 15.27 5.14 -7.57
C GLY A 39 15.31 3.99 -6.59
N ILE A 40 16.06 2.93 -6.89
CA ILE A 40 16.26 1.78 -6.00
C ILE A 40 16.90 2.22 -4.68
N THR A 41 17.96 3.02 -4.72
CA THR A 41 18.64 3.52 -3.51
C THR A 41 17.70 4.36 -2.64
N MET A 42 16.85 5.19 -3.26
CA MET A 42 15.84 5.96 -2.54
C MET A 42 14.83 5.07 -1.82
N LEU A 43 14.32 4.01 -2.49
CA LEU A 43 13.39 3.06 -1.90
C LEU A 43 14.05 2.25 -0.76
N GLN A 44 15.30 1.83 -0.92
CA GLN A 44 16.05 1.15 0.15
C GLN A 44 16.24 2.04 1.38
N THR A 45 16.45 3.34 1.18
CA THR A 45 16.51 4.30 2.31
C THR A 45 15.16 4.39 3.03
N ALA A 46 14.05 4.41 2.29
CA ALA A 46 12.72 4.39 2.86
C ALA A 46 12.43 3.08 3.60
N GLU A 47 12.83 1.94 3.01
CA GLU A 47 12.68 0.59 3.59
C GLU A 47 13.38 0.48 4.96
N SER A 48 14.63 0.95 5.06
CA SER A 48 15.38 0.93 6.33
C SER A 48 14.69 1.76 7.42
N ALA A 49 14.11 2.91 7.04
CA ALA A 49 13.38 3.74 7.98
C ALA A 49 12.04 3.08 8.41
N LEU A 50 11.34 2.41 7.48
CA LEU A 50 10.12 1.67 7.78
C LEU A 50 10.38 0.45 8.67
N GLU A 51 11.52 -0.20 8.53
CA GLU A 51 11.92 -1.31 9.39
C GLU A 51 12.07 -0.84 10.85
N GLU A 52 12.66 0.34 11.08
CA GLU A 52 12.80 0.90 12.42
C GLU A 52 11.43 1.31 13.00
N VAL A 53 10.53 1.88 12.17
CA VAL A 53 9.14 2.14 12.58
C VAL A 53 8.44 0.84 12.98
N ASN A 54 8.58 -0.22 12.19
CA ASN A 54 7.97 -1.52 12.49
C ASN A 54 8.51 -2.11 13.80
N ARG A 55 9.81 -2.02 14.04
CA ARG A 55 10.43 -2.46 15.31
C ARG A 55 9.88 -1.69 16.49
N THR A 56 9.75 -0.37 16.37
CA THR A 56 9.15 0.49 17.39
C THR A 56 7.69 0.10 17.66
N LEU A 57 6.89 -0.19 16.62
CA LEU A 57 5.51 -0.64 16.77
C LEU A 57 5.41 -1.98 17.52
N ILE A 58 6.31 -2.93 17.23
CA ILE A 58 6.36 -4.21 17.95
C ILE A 58 6.65 -3.99 19.44
N ASN A 59 7.57 -3.08 19.78
CA ASN A 59 7.84 -2.73 21.18
C ASN A 59 6.60 -2.08 21.84
N VAL A 60 5.93 -1.16 21.17
CA VAL A 60 4.68 -0.54 21.64
C VAL A 60 3.59 -1.60 21.85
N ARG A 61 3.49 -2.60 20.97
CA ARG A 61 2.58 -3.73 21.16
C ARG A 61 2.88 -4.53 22.42
N GLN A 62 4.16 -4.79 22.70
CA GLN A 62 4.57 -5.48 23.94
C GLN A 62 4.18 -4.69 25.18
N LEU A 63 4.37 -3.36 25.16
CA LEU A 63 3.94 -2.47 26.26
C LEU A 63 2.41 -2.51 26.44
N ALA A 64 1.64 -2.51 25.34
CA ALA A 64 0.18 -2.60 25.38
C ALA A 64 -0.28 -3.91 26.03
N ILE A 65 0.33 -5.05 25.65
CA ILE A 65 0.03 -6.36 26.24
C ILE A 65 0.39 -6.38 27.73
N SER A 66 1.53 -5.80 28.10
CA SER A 66 1.92 -5.67 29.50
C SER A 66 0.91 -4.85 30.29
N SER A 67 0.48 -3.69 29.75
CA SER A 67 -0.47 -2.79 30.39
C SER A 67 -1.90 -3.35 30.47
N ALA A 68 -2.25 -4.27 29.57
CA ALA A 68 -3.55 -4.97 29.60
C ALA A 68 -3.67 -5.98 30.75
N ASN A 69 -2.58 -6.31 31.46
CA ASN A 69 -2.59 -7.25 32.59
C ASN A 69 -2.95 -6.55 33.90
N GLU A 70 -4.25 -6.38 34.14
CA GLU A 70 -4.81 -5.69 35.30
C GLU A 70 -4.38 -6.28 36.65
N ALA A 71 -4.13 -7.59 36.69
CA ALA A 71 -3.83 -8.29 37.96
C ALA A 71 -2.46 -7.97 38.55
N VAL A 72 -1.53 -7.45 37.71
CA VAL A 72 -0.12 -7.25 38.11
C VAL A 72 0.27 -5.78 38.10
N ASN A 73 -0.35 -4.97 37.25
CA ASN A 73 0.01 -3.57 37.08
C ASN A 73 -0.60 -2.67 38.14
N ASP A 74 0.23 -1.90 38.80
CA ASP A 74 -0.19 -0.75 39.59
C ASP A 74 -0.19 0.54 38.72
N GLN A 75 -0.70 1.63 39.28
CA GLN A 75 -0.79 2.92 38.59
C GLN A 75 0.59 3.44 38.16
N SER A 76 1.63 3.23 38.97
CA SER A 76 2.99 3.68 38.66
C SER A 76 3.58 2.94 37.46
N MET A 77 3.25 1.64 37.30
CA MET A 77 3.66 0.83 36.16
C MET A 77 2.92 1.27 34.88
N LEU A 78 1.62 1.55 34.98
CA LEU A 78 0.83 2.08 33.84
C LEU A 78 1.34 3.46 33.41
N ASP A 79 1.65 4.35 34.35
CA ASP A 79 2.25 5.67 34.09
C ASP A 79 3.61 5.54 33.37
N ALA A 80 4.45 4.59 33.80
CA ALA A 80 5.74 4.33 33.15
C ALA A 80 5.57 3.79 31.72
N ASN A 81 4.64 2.84 31.52
CA ASN A 81 4.33 2.29 30.19
C ASN A 81 3.73 3.36 29.27
N GLN A 82 2.89 4.26 29.80
CA GLN A 82 2.34 5.39 29.06
C GLN A 82 3.43 6.36 28.61
N GLN A 83 4.39 6.65 29.46
CA GLN A 83 5.51 7.52 29.12
C GLN A 83 6.42 6.91 28.04
N GLU A 84 6.65 5.60 28.10
CA GLU A 84 7.39 4.87 27.06
C GLU A 84 6.63 4.83 25.73
N LEU A 85 5.30 4.65 25.77
CA LEU A 85 4.44 4.80 24.60
C LEU A 85 4.62 6.16 23.93
N GLU A 86 4.49 7.25 24.72
CA GLU A 86 4.63 8.60 24.19
C GLU A 86 6.00 8.84 23.53
N ASN A 87 7.08 8.33 24.15
CA ASN A 87 8.43 8.41 23.60
C ASN A 87 8.56 7.62 22.30
N SER A 88 7.94 6.44 22.24
CA SER A 88 7.90 5.61 21.05
C SER A 88 7.13 6.29 19.90
N LEU A 89 5.97 6.89 20.18
CA LEU A 89 5.20 7.66 19.19
C LEU A 89 5.99 8.88 18.69
N LYS A 90 6.64 9.63 19.59
CA LYS A 90 7.55 10.73 19.21
C LYS A 90 8.71 10.24 18.32
N THR A 91 9.22 9.04 18.58
CA THR A 91 10.28 8.43 17.76
C THR A 91 9.78 8.08 16.37
N ILE A 92 8.58 7.48 16.22
CA ILE A 92 7.94 7.21 14.93
C ILE A 92 7.76 8.52 14.16
N ASP A 93 7.18 9.54 14.78
CA ASP A 93 6.97 10.85 14.15
C ASP A 93 8.30 11.53 13.76
N ARG A 94 9.34 11.36 14.57
CA ARG A 94 10.68 11.85 14.24
C ARG A 94 11.25 11.12 13.05
N ILE A 95 11.19 9.78 13.00
CA ILE A 95 11.65 8.99 11.85
C ILE A 95 10.92 9.44 10.58
N ALA A 96 9.59 9.59 10.63
CA ALA A 96 8.81 10.06 9.50
C ALA A 96 9.28 11.43 8.97
N LYS A 97 9.69 12.34 9.85
CA LYS A 97 10.15 13.70 9.48
C LYS A 97 11.60 13.79 9.03
N ILE A 98 12.52 13.01 9.65
CA ILE A 98 13.96 13.11 9.36
C ILE A 98 14.41 12.17 8.24
N SER A 99 13.59 11.20 7.85
CA SER A 99 13.91 10.29 6.75
C SER A 99 13.86 11.06 5.42
N ASN A 100 15.03 11.47 4.97
CA ASN A 100 15.19 12.28 3.76
C ASN A 100 16.07 11.55 2.73
N TYR A 101 15.76 11.76 1.47
CA TYR A 101 16.67 11.48 0.36
C TYR A 101 17.09 12.81 -0.30
N GLY A 102 18.33 13.20 -0.07
CA GLY A 102 18.79 14.56 -0.36
C GLY A 102 18.03 15.59 0.52
N LYS A 103 17.30 16.48 -0.12
CA LYS A 103 16.48 17.52 0.56
C LYS A 103 14.99 17.17 0.64
N ARG A 104 14.59 15.99 0.18
CA ARG A 104 13.18 15.60 0.11
C ARG A 104 12.85 14.61 1.23
N ALA A 105 11.87 14.93 2.05
CA ALA A 105 11.31 13.98 3.01
C ALA A 105 10.57 12.87 2.25
N ILE A 106 10.78 11.62 2.69
CA ILE A 106 10.25 10.45 1.95
C ILE A 106 9.11 9.74 2.69
N LEU A 107 8.96 9.96 4.01
CA LEU A 107 7.96 9.27 4.85
C LEU A 107 6.97 10.21 5.55
N ASP A 108 7.03 11.51 5.28
CA ASP A 108 6.11 12.50 5.84
C ASP A 108 4.78 12.61 5.06
N GLY A 109 4.69 11.92 3.92
CA GLY A 109 3.57 11.93 3.00
C GLY A 109 3.63 12.99 1.92
N SER A 110 4.63 13.90 1.92
CA SER A 110 4.75 14.95 0.90
C SER A 110 4.95 14.38 -0.52
N MET A 111 5.51 13.17 -0.64
CA MET A 111 5.77 12.45 -1.89
C MET A 111 4.70 11.39 -2.20
N GLY A 112 3.47 11.64 -1.76
CA GLY A 112 2.35 10.73 -1.97
C GLY A 112 1.12 11.42 -2.51
N ALA A 113 0.07 10.63 -2.71
CA ALA A 113 -1.26 11.14 -2.99
C ALA A 113 -1.90 11.59 -1.69
N ASN A 114 -1.92 12.90 -1.45
CA ASN A 114 -2.45 13.50 -0.23
C ASN A 114 -3.87 14.00 -0.45
N GLY A 115 -4.77 13.61 0.45
CA GLY A 115 -6.15 14.02 0.37
C GLY A 115 -6.70 14.50 1.72
N VAL A 116 -7.70 15.36 1.64
CA VAL A 116 -8.50 15.80 2.76
C VAL A 116 -9.96 15.64 2.39
N ALA A 117 -10.71 14.94 3.25
CA ALA A 117 -12.15 14.85 3.12
C ALA A 117 -12.81 16.01 3.89
N ALA A 118 -13.76 16.67 3.25
CA ALA A 118 -14.60 17.70 3.83
C ALA A 118 -16.06 17.24 3.74
N GLY A 119 -16.70 17.06 4.87
CA GLY A 119 -18.08 16.58 4.99
C GLY A 119 -18.27 15.77 6.26
N ASP A 120 -19.54 15.60 6.67
CA ASP A 120 -19.88 14.83 7.86
C ASP A 120 -19.66 13.33 7.59
N ASN A 121 -19.04 12.65 8.55
CA ASN A 121 -18.80 11.20 8.50
C ASN A 121 -17.93 10.73 7.32
N LEU A 122 -17.12 11.62 6.73
CA LEU A 122 -16.18 11.29 5.66
C LEU A 122 -14.73 11.37 6.16
N GLU A 123 -13.97 10.32 5.87
CA GLU A 123 -12.54 10.26 6.14
C GLU A 123 -11.78 9.86 4.87
N PHE A 124 -10.70 10.59 4.58
CA PHE A 124 -9.76 10.18 3.54
C PHE A 124 -8.81 9.13 4.12
N ILE A 125 -8.73 7.96 3.48
CA ILE A 125 -7.83 6.89 3.90
C ILE A 125 -6.54 6.94 3.10
N SER A 126 -6.63 6.78 1.80
CA SER A 126 -5.47 6.73 0.91
C SER A 126 -5.86 6.96 -0.55
N ALA A 127 -4.86 7.25 -1.36
CA ALA A 127 -4.99 7.23 -2.81
C ALA A 127 -3.74 6.61 -3.42
N THR A 128 -3.83 6.09 -4.63
CA THR A 128 -2.71 5.50 -5.35
C THR A 128 -2.10 6.50 -6.33
N GLU A 129 -0.97 6.16 -6.94
CA GLU A 129 -0.34 6.91 -8.02
C GLU A 129 -1.24 7.06 -9.27
N LYS A 130 -2.23 6.18 -9.43
CA LYS A 130 -3.21 6.21 -10.54
C LYS A 130 -4.33 7.22 -10.33
N THR A 131 -4.52 7.67 -9.09
CA THR A 131 -5.53 8.69 -8.77
C THR A 131 -5.07 10.05 -9.28
N LYS A 132 -5.85 10.73 -10.10
CA LYS A 132 -5.51 12.08 -10.56
C LYS A 132 -5.76 13.11 -9.47
N SER A 133 -5.07 14.26 -9.53
CA SER A 133 -5.39 15.40 -8.66
C SER A 133 -6.85 15.82 -8.85
N SER A 134 -7.49 16.22 -7.76
CA SER A 134 -8.87 16.66 -7.82
C SER A 134 -9.00 18.03 -8.53
N PRO A 135 -10.15 18.30 -9.14
CA PRO A 135 -10.47 19.66 -9.60
C PRO A 135 -10.59 20.62 -8.42
N VAL A 136 -10.65 21.92 -8.72
CA VAL A 136 -10.98 22.95 -7.74
C VAL A 136 -12.35 22.62 -7.12
N GLY A 137 -12.42 22.51 -5.80
CA GLY A 137 -13.63 22.07 -5.07
C GLY A 137 -13.66 20.59 -4.70
N GLY A 138 -12.66 19.79 -5.15
CA GLY A 138 -12.55 18.38 -4.78
C GLY A 138 -13.40 17.43 -5.64
N TYR A 139 -13.25 16.14 -5.39
CA TYR A 139 -14.14 15.10 -5.90
C TYR A 139 -15.39 15.01 -5.03
N ALA A 140 -16.55 15.16 -5.61
CA ALA A 140 -17.82 14.98 -4.89
C ALA A 140 -17.99 13.50 -4.48
N VAL A 141 -18.41 13.29 -3.24
CA VAL A 141 -18.71 11.96 -2.68
C VAL A 141 -20.22 11.83 -2.50
N GLU A 142 -20.81 10.93 -3.25
CA GLU A 142 -22.24 10.63 -3.15
C GLU A 142 -22.41 9.20 -2.61
N ILE A 143 -22.99 9.05 -1.43
CA ILE A 143 -23.27 7.76 -0.80
C ILE A 143 -24.73 7.39 -1.08
N LYS A 144 -24.92 6.25 -1.74
CA LYS A 144 -26.26 5.69 -2.04
C LYS A 144 -26.76 4.76 -0.96
N LYS A 145 -25.84 3.98 -0.36
CA LYS A 145 -26.12 3.08 0.76
C LYS A 145 -24.99 3.21 1.78
N ALA A 146 -25.36 3.39 3.06
CA ALA A 146 -24.40 3.30 4.15
C ALA A 146 -24.12 1.83 4.47
N ALA A 147 -22.91 1.55 4.96
CA ALA A 147 -22.55 0.22 5.43
C ALA A 147 -23.37 -0.16 6.67
N THR A 148 -23.75 -1.41 6.78
CA THR A 148 -24.43 -1.94 7.97
C THR A 148 -23.67 -3.15 8.51
N ARG A 149 -23.87 -3.41 9.81
CA ARG A 149 -23.39 -4.62 10.47
C ARG A 149 -24.45 -5.72 10.38
N SER A 150 -24.04 -6.96 10.34
CA SER A 150 -24.93 -8.11 10.59
C SER A 150 -25.52 -7.94 12.00
N SER A 151 -26.82 -8.04 12.14
CA SER A 151 -27.46 -7.89 13.44
C SER A 151 -28.75 -8.72 13.55
N THR A 152 -28.98 -9.23 14.74
CA THR A 152 -30.24 -9.91 15.10
C THR A 152 -30.87 -9.25 16.33
N ARG A 153 -32.19 -9.36 16.40
CA ARG A 153 -32.98 -8.92 17.54
C ARG A 153 -34.06 -9.96 17.82
N GLY A 154 -34.08 -10.47 19.04
CA GLY A 154 -35.17 -11.33 19.49
C GLY A 154 -36.54 -10.66 19.42
N THR A 155 -37.58 -11.44 19.28
CA THR A 155 -38.97 -11.01 19.34
C THR A 155 -39.56 -11.24 20.72
N VAL A 156 -39.02 -12.20 21.47
CA VAL A 156 -39.39 -12.52 22.85
C VAL A 156 -38.36 -11.89 23.79
N ALA A 157 -38.84 -11.27 24.86
CA ALA A 157 -37.95 -10.71 25.87
C ALA A 157 -37.42 -11.79 26.82
N LEU A 158 -36.15 -11.69 27.21
CA LEU A 158 -35.53 -12.48 28.25
C LEU A 158 -36.20 -12.10 29.59
N THR A 159 -36.89 -13.06 30.19
CA THR A 159 -37.56 -12.94 31.49
C THR A 159 -36.89 -13.83 32.52
N GLN A 160 -37.17 -13.61 33.82
CA GLN A 160 -36.66 -14.48 34.86
C GLN A 160 -37.11 -15.93 34.66
N ALA A 161 -38.36 -16.16 34.21
CA ALA A 161 -38.88 -17.51 33.93
C ALA A 161 -38.05 -18.26 32.85
N ILE A 162 -37.55 -17.56 31.84
CA ILE A 162 -36.70 -18.15 30.80
C ILE A 162 -35.31 -18.50 31.41
N ILE A 163 -34.77 -17.66 32.28
CA ILE A 163 -33.50 -17.97 32.97
C ILE A 163 -33.66 -19.20 33.88
N ASP A 164 -34.75 -19.25 34.64
CA ASP A 164 -35.04 -20.35 35.57
C ASP A 164 -35.32 -21.67 34.84
N SER A 165 -35.69 -21.64 33.55
CA SER A 165 -35.79 -22.85 32.70
C SER A 165 -34.43 -23.33 32.16
N GLU A 166 -33.31 -22.71 32.59
CA GLU A 166 -31.97 -23.06 32.15
C GLU A 166 -31.78 -22.99 30.61
N GLU A 167 -32.30 -21.96 29.98
CA GLU A 167 -32.20 -21.70 28.56
C GLU A 167 -30.77 -21.81 28.03
N GLU A 168 -30.60 -22.44 26.87
CA GLU A 168 -29.32 -22.58 26.19
C GLU A 168 -29.31 -21.70 24.92
N LEU A 169 -28.31 -20.82 24.83
CA LEU A 169 -28.03 -20.02 23.67
C LEU A 169 -26.79 -20.54 22.95
N SER A 170 -26.85 -20.67 21.64
CA SER A 170 -25.72 -21.08 20.84
C SER A 170 -25.36 -19.98 19.81
N PHE A 171 -24.10 -19.72 19.67
CA PHE A 171 -23.54 -18.77 18.69
C PHE A 171 -22.48 -19.49 17.87
N SER A 172 -22.39 -19.17 16.57
CA SER A 172 -21.33 -19.64 15.71
C SER A 172 -20.91 -18.54 14.73
N GLU A 173 -19.61 -18.28 14.63
CA GLU A 173 -19.02 -17.28 13.77
C GLU A 173 -17.63 -17.74 13.33
N SER A 174 -17.37 -17.74 12.01
CA SER A 174 -16.04 -18.04 11.44
C SER A 174 -15.36 -19.29 12.00
N GLY A 175 -16.15 -20.36 12.25
CA GLY A 175 -15.65 -21.64 12.79
C GLY A 175 -15.48 -21.67 14.31
N LYS A 176 -15.73 -20.57 15.02
CA LYS A 176 -15.82 -20.53 16.48
C LYS A 176 -17.25 -20.81 16.89
N THR A 177 -17.43 -21.53 18.00
CA THR A 177 -18.76 -21.87 18.55
C THR A 177 -18.77 -21.58 20.04
N LEU A 178 -19.87 -21.00 20.52
CA LEU A 178 -20.14 -20.77 21.93
C LEU A 178 -21.52 -21.36 22.27
N LYS A 179 -21.55 -22.19 23.29
CA LYS A 179 -22.79 -22.62 23.94
C LYS A 179 -22.85 -22.01 25.32
N PHE A 180 -23.86 -21.21 25.57
CA PHE A 180 -24.07 -20.52 26.84
C PHE A 180 -25.36 -21.02 27.46
N LYS A 181 -25.24 -21.68 28.64
CA LYS A 181 -26.34 -22.12 29.43
C LYS A 181 -26.64 -21.15 30.57
N MET A 182 -27.88 -20.70 30.68
CA MET A 182 -28.32 -19.86 31.80
C MET A 182 -28.40 -20.70 33.08
N THR A 183 -28.27 -20.04 34.22
CA THR A 183 -28.32 -20.70 35.53
C THR A 183 -29.60 -20.25 36.26
N ALA A 184 -30.43 -21.20 36.70
CA ALA A 184 -31.64 -20.88 37.43
C ALA A 184 -31.34 -20.08 38.71
N GLY A 185 -32.14 -19.05 38.97
CA GLY A 185 -31.99 -18.17 40.12
C GLY A 185 -31.03 -17.01 39.95
N GLU A 186 -30.30 -16.91 38.80
CA GLU A 186 -29.52 -15.70 38.48
C GLU A 186 -30.43 -14.54 38.06
N SER A 187 -30.06 -13.33 38.38
CA SER A 187 -30.74 -12.11 37.88
C SER A 187 -30.48 -11.91 36.38
N ILE A 188 -31.39 -11.22 35.70
CA ILE A 188 -31.26 -10.91 34.28
C ILE A 188 -29.93 -10.19 34.01
N GLU A 189 -29.54 -9.21 34.88
CA GLU A 189 -28.28 -8.47 34.71
C GLU A 189 -27.05 -9.36 34.88
N THR A 190 -27.03 -10.25 35.90
CA THR A 190 -25.92 -11.18 36.10
C THR A 190 -25.76 -12.12 34.91
N THR A 191 -26.85 -12.66 34.39
CA THR A 191 -26.88 -13.54 33.23
C THR A 191 -26.33 -12.80 31.99
N MET A 192 -26.75 -11.55 31.76
CA MET A 192 -26.26 -10.75 30.62
C MET A 192 -24.77 -10.42 30.74
N ASN A 193 -24.29 -10.09 31.94
CA ASN A 193 -22.86 -9.85 32.19
C ASN A 193 -22.01 -11.09 31.93
N ARG A 194 -22.52 -12.27 32.36
CA ARG A 194 -21.86 -13.55 32.14
C ARG A 194 -21.85 -13.93 30.65
N LEU A 195 -22.97 -13.69 29.94
CA LEU A 195 -23.07 -13.90 28.50
C LEU A 195 -22.05 -13.01 27.71
N GLU A 196 -22.00 -11.73 28.04
CA GLU A 196 -21.04 -10.79 27.43
C GLU A 196 -19.59 -11.24 27.64
N LYS A 197 -19.23 -11.62 28.87
CA LYS A 197 -17.91 -12.17 29.18
C LYS A 197 -17.61 -13.48 28.42
N ALA A 198 -18.61 -14.35 28.26
CA ALA A 198 -18.46 -15.60 27.54
C ALA A 198 -18.23 -15.36 26.03
N ILE A 199 -18.93 -14.38 25.43
CA ILE A 199 -18.73 -13.98 24.04
C ILE A 199 -17.31 -13.44 23.84
N ILE A 200 -16.86 -12.54 24.71
CA ILE A 200 -15.49 -11.98 24.66
C ILE A 200 -14.46 -13.10 24.81
N ALA A 201 -14.64 -14.00 25.78
CA ALA A 201 -13.73 -15.13 26.01
C ALA A 201 -13.67 -16.12 24.84
N SER A 202 -14.77 -16.28 24.08
CA SER A 202 -14.80 -17.12 22.87
C SER A 202 -14.00 -16.51 21.70
N GLY A 203 -13.65 -15.24 21.80
CA GLY A 203 -12.97 -14.49 20.73
C GLY A 203 -13.81 -14.28 19.47
N MET A 204 -15.16 -14.33 19.58
CA MET A 204 -16.08 -14.00 18.51
C MET A 204 -16.20 -12.47 18.37
N ASN A 205 -16.38 -12.00 17.14
CA ASN A 205 -16.59 -10.59 16.84
C ASN A 205 -18.07 -10.17 16.91
N ILE A 206 -18.74 -10.58 17.98
CA ILE A 206 -20.16 -10.31 18.22
C ILE A 206 -20.29 -9.50 19.51
N GLU A 207 -21.11 -8.45 19.46
CA GLU A 207 -21.41 -7.55 20.58
C GLU A 207 -22.85 -7.75 21.04
N LEU A 208 -23.06 -7.85 22.36
CA LEU A 208 -24.39 -7.78 22.98
C LEU A 208 -24.79 -6.31 23.16
N VAL A 209 -25.77 -5.86 22.38
CA VAL A 209 -26.27 -4.47 22.44
C VAL A 209 -27.31 -4.34 23.56
N ARG A 210 -26.95 -3.67 24.64
CA ARG A 210 -27.87 -3.35 25.76
C ARG A 210 -28.79 -2.20 25.42
N ASN A 211 -30.05 -2.28 25.87
CA ASN A 211 -30.98 -1.19 25.70
C ASN A 211 -30.63 -0.03 26.64
N PRO A 212 -30.61 1.24 26.18
CA PRO A 212 -30.24 2.39 27.02
C PRO A 212 -31.13 2.59 28.26
N GLY A 213 -32.35 2.04 28.28
CA GLY A 213 -33.26 2.09 29.44
C GLY A 213 -33.01 1.02 30.51
N SER A 214 -32.10 0.09 30.27
CA SER A 214 -31.75 -1.00 31.20
C SER A 214 -30.99 -0.51 32.43
N ALA A 215 -30.20 0.56 32.31
CA ALA A 215 -29.45 1.13 33.42
C ALA A 215 -30.32 1.60 34.60
N SER A 216 -31.59 1.96 34.35
CA SER A 216 -32.53 2.42 35.40
C SER A 216 -33.29 1.29 36.09
N ASN A 217 -33.36 0.10 35.47
CA ASN A 217 -33.98 -1.08 36.05
C ASN A 217 -33.44 -2.35 35.35
N PRO A 218 -32.31 -2.89 35.83
CA PRO A 218 -31.54 -3.94 35.17
C PRO A 218 -32.27 -5.30 35.12
N ASP A 219 -33.21 -5.56 36.02
CA ASP A 219 -33.97 -6.81 36.10
C ASP A 219 -35.32 -6.79 35.34
N LYS A 220 -35.58 -5.76 34.53
CA LYS A 220 -36.72 -5.79 33.61
C LYS A 220 -36.48 -6.73 32.44
N PRO A 221 -37.55 -7.39 31.93
CA PRO A 221 -37.47 -8.19 30.73
C PRO A 221 -36.82 -7.42 29.57
N GLN A 222 -35.79 -8.01 28.95
CA GLN A 222 -34.99 -7.36 27.92
C GLN A 222 -35.01 -8.16 26.63
N ILE A 223 -35.19 -7.50 25.51
CA ILE A 223 -35.02 -8.12 24.21
C ILE A 223 -33.54 -8.20 23.92
N LEU A 224 -33.04 -9.43 23.68
CA LEU A 224 -31.68 -9.66 23.30
C LEU A 224 -31.41 -9.11 21.88
N LYS A 225 -30.34 -8.37 21.73
CA LYS A 225 -29.90 -7.82 20.46
C LYS A 225 -28.40 -8.04 20.32
N PHE A 226 -27.99 -8.65 19.21
CA PHE A 226 -26.59 -8.88 18.89
C PHE A 226 -26.24 -8.21 17.57
N LYS A 227 -25.02 -7.72 17.49
CA LYS A 227 -24.45 -7.15 16.28
C LYS A 227 -23.05 -7.72 16.07
N HIS A 228 -22.68 -7.89 14.82
CA HIS A 228 -21.29 -8.15 14.48
C HIS A 228 -20.46 -6.86 14.65
N ASN A 229 -19.20 -6.97 15.06
CA ASN A 229 -18.33 -5.78 15.27
C ASN A 229 -17.94 -5.15 13.94
N GLU A 230 -17.79 -5.94 12.88
CA GLU A 230 -17.38 -5.48 11.56
C GLU A 230 -18.57 -5.13 10.66
N TYR A 231 -18.37 -4.13 9.79
CA TYR A 231 -19.33 -3.70 8.78
C TYR A 231 -19.12 -4.45 7.46
N GLY A 232 -20.18 -4.71 6.74
CA GLY A 232 -20.12 -5.17 5.36
C GLY A 232 -20.74 -6.54 5.12
N SER A 233 -20.71 -6.96 3.87
CA SER A 233 -21.36 -8.18 3.39
C SER A 233 -20.56 -9.46 3.67
N ASP A 234 -19.30 -9.33 4.08
CA ASP A 234 -18.41 -10.47 4.33
C ASP A 234 -18.67 -11.11 5.71
N TYR A 235 -19.47 -10.46 6.56
CA TYR A 235 -19.61 -10.84 7.97
C TYR A 235 -21.05 -11.24 8.30
N SER A 236 -21.20 -12.46 8.82
CA SER A 236 -22.44 -13.04 9.37
C SER A 236 -22.13 -13.91 10.57
N PHE A 237 -23.15 -14.28 11.31
CA PHE A 237 -23.08 -15.23 12.41
C PHE A 237 -24.38 -16.02 12.50
N HIS A 238 -24.32 -17.17 13.15
CA HIS A 238 -25.48 -18.02 13.41
C HIS A 238 -25.84 -17.95 14.88
N VAL A 239 -27.12 -18.03 15.15
CA VAL A 239 -27.66 -18.08 16.51
C VAL A 239 -28.71 -19.17 16.65
N ALA A 240 -28.79 -19.78 17.82
CA ALA A 240 -29.88 -20.68 18.18
C ALA A 240 -30.28 -20.45 19.63
N SER A 241 -31.55 -20.74 19.96
CA SER A 241 -32.08 -20.71 21.31
C SER A 241 -33.09 -21.86 21.50
N ASN A 242 -33.23 -22.35 22.72
CA ASN A 242 -34.24 -23.39 23.03
C ASN A 242 -35.65 -22.81 23.00
N THR A 243 -35.79 -21.51 23.32
CA THR A 243 -37.06 -20.78 23.22
C THR A 243 -37.19 -20.08 21.90
N ALA A 244 -38.23 -20.37 21.11
CA ALA A 244 -38.53 -19.72 19.84
C ALA A 244 -38.76 -18.22 20.04
N GLY A 245 -38.11 -17.41 19.19
CA GLY A 245 -38.17 -15.95 19.19
C GLY A 245 -37.28 -15.27 20.22
N LEU A 246 -36.55 -15.98 21.09
CA LEU A 246 -35.59 -15.39 22.00
C LEU A 246 -34.33 -14.92 21.19
N LEU A 247 -33.79 -15.80 20.33
CA LEU A 247 -32.76 -15.49 19.33
C LEU A 247 -33.11 -16.06 17.96
N SER A 248 -33.37 -17.37 17.88
CA SER A 248 -33.79 -18.05 16.65
C SER A 248 -35.31 -18.01 16.49
N VAL A 249 -35.77 -18.02 15.24
CA VAL A 249 -37.20 -18.02 14.92
C VAL A 249 -37.86 -19.31 15.40
N THR A 250 -37.16 -20.41 15.24
CA THR A 250 -37.64 -21.75 15.65
C THR A 250 -36.78 -22.27 16.79
N ALA A 251 -37.41 -22.87 17.81
CA ALA A 251 -36.70 -23.47 18.93
C ALA A 251 -35.72 -24.56 18.50
N ASN A 252 -34.52 -24.57 19.03
CA ASN A 252 -33.46 -25.55 18.77
C ASN A 252 -32.97 -25.60 17.29
N VAL A 253 -33.28 -24.57 16.48
CA VAL A 253 -32.82 -24.47 15.10
C VAL A 253 -31.86 -23.31 15.01
N SER A 254 -30.72 -23.54 14.33
CA SER A 254 -29.74 -22.48 14.08
C SER A 254 -30.18 -21.60 12.91
N ASP A 255 -30.33 -20.32 13.16
CA ASP A 255 -30.67 -19.33 12.16
C ASP A 255 -29.39 -18.59 11.74
N GLU A 256 -29.17 -18.48 10.42
CA GLU A 256 -28.14 -17.61 9.86
C GLU A 256 -28.65 -16.16 9.86
N ILE A 257 -27.88 -15.28 10.48
CA ILE A 257 -28.21 -13.86 10.51
C ILE A 257 -27.76 -13.22 9.20
N LYS A 258 -28.64 -12.42 8.60
CA LYS A 258 -28.34 -11.73 7.34
C LYS A 258 -27.06 -10.91 7.45
N ASN A 259 -26.22 -11.04 6.44
CA ASN A 259 -24.98 -10.26 6.32
C ASN A 259 -25.26 -8.77 6.42
N GLY A 260 -24.27 -8.02 6.86
CA GLY A 260 -24.25 -6.58 6.71
C GLY A 260 -24.31 -6.16 5.24
N ILE A 261 -24.30 -4.87 5.00
CA ILE A 261 -24.28 -4.29 3.65
C ILE A 261 -23.05 -3.43 3.54
N ASP A 262 -22.35 -3.53 2.40
CA ASP A 262 -21.23 -2.65 2.07
C ASP A 262 -21.70 -1.25 1.67
N VAL A 263 -20.86 -0.25 1.92
CA VAL A 263 -21.09 1.11 1.43
C VAL A 263 -21.18 1.11 -0.09
N ALA A 264 -22.13 1.84 -0.65
CA ALA A 264 -22.23 1.99 -2.10
C ALA A 264 -22.42 3.47 -2.46
N GLY A 265 -21.74 3.93 -3.50
CA GLY A 265 -21.79 5.33 -3.90
C GLY A 265 -20.90 5.67 -5.08
N PHE A 266 -20.74 6.96 -5.31
CA PHE A 266 -19.94 7.52 -6.39
C PHE A 266 -18.86 8.46 -5.83
N LEU A 267 -17.69 8.43 -6.47
CA LEU A 267 -16.55 9.30 -6.21
C LEU A 267 -16.28 10.14 -7.46
N GLY A 268 -16.40 11.46 -7.36
CA GLY A 268 -16.21 12.34 -8.51
C GLY A 268 -17.09 12.04 -9.71
N GLY A 269 -18.28 11.46 -9.48
CA GLY A 269 -19.23 11.02 -10.51
C GLY A 269 -18.99 9.60 -11.05
N GLU A 270 -17.94 8.90 -10.61
CA GLU A 270 -17.59 7.54 -11.01
C GLU A 270 -18.03 6.53 -9.94
N LEU A 271 -18.45 5.33 -10.36
CA LEU A 271 -18.90 4.30 -9.45
C LEU A 271 -17.75 3.82 -8.54
N GLY A 272 -17.99 3.80 -7.22
CA GLY A 272 -17.08 3.23 -6.24
C GLY A 272 -17.41 1.77 -5.92
N ILE A 273 -16.38 1.01 -5.57
CA ILE A 273 -16.49 -0.36 -5.05
C ILE A 273 -16.43 -0.28 -3.53
N GLY A 274 -17.51 -0.70 -2.85
CA GLY A 274 -17.60 -0.72 -1.40
C GLY A 274 -17.09 -2.01 -0.80
N LYS A 275 -16.39 -1.90 0.33
CA LYS A 275 -16.09 -3.00 1.23
C LYS A 275 -16.20 -2.50 2.67
N GLY A 276 -17.16 -3.02 3.43
CA GLY A 276 -17.51 -2.46 4.72
C GLY A 276 -17.86 -0.97 4.59
N GLN A 277 -17.23 -0.12 5.38
CA GLN A 277 -17.38 1.33 5.34
C GLN A 277 -16.47 2.03 4.31
N ILE A 278 -15.60 1.28 3.62
CA ILE A 278 -14.61 1.83 2.70
C ILE A 278 -15.15 1.81 1.27
N LEU A 279 -15.20 2.97 0.62
CA LEU A 279 -15.52 3.13 -0.79
C LEU A 279 -14.24 3.40 -1.57
N THR A 280 -13.95 2.55 -2.54
CA THR A 280 -12.74 2.63 -3.40
C THR A 280 -13.14 3.02 -4.81
N GLY A 281 -12.46 4.01 -5.38
CA GLY A 281 -12.63 4.40 -6.78
C GLY A 281 -12.25 3.28 -7.73
N SER A 282 -13.15 2.94 -8.68
CA SER A 282 -12.96 1.84 -9.64
C SER A 282 -11.92 2.17 -10.71
N LEU A 283 -11.32 1.13 -11.30
CA LEU A 283 -10.42 1.19 -12.46
C LEU A 283 -11.22 1.11 -13.76
N PRO A 284 -10.82 1.79 -14.84
CA PRO A 284 -9.80 2.82 -15.02
C PRO A 284 -10.43 4.22 -15.00
N THR A 285 -10.50 4.88 -13.87
CA THR A 285 -11.12 6.20 -13.75
C THR A 285 -10.15 7.23 -13.16
N LYS A 286 -10.50 8.53 -13.19
CA LYS A 286 -9.72 9.60 -12.56
C LYS A 286 -9.59 9.46 -11.03
N VAL A 287 -10.51 8.70 -10.41
CA VAL A 287 -10.52 8.41 -8.97
C VAL A 287 -10.01 7.01 -8.64
N SER A 288 -9.37 6.35 -9.60
CA SER A 288 -8.84 4.99 -9.48
C SER A 288 -7.94 4.82 -8.25
N GLY A 289 -8.33 3.92 -7.33
CA GLY A 289 -7.58 3.64 -6.11
C GLY A 289 -7.74 4.68 -4.99
N LEU A 290 -8.58 5.70 -5.16
CA LEU A 290 -8.99 6.60 -4.08
C LEU A 290 -9.85 5.84 -3.08
N LYS A 291 -9.42 5.78 -1.83
CA LYS A 291 -10.14 5.14 -0.71
C LYS A 291 -10.62 6.18 0.27
N ILE A 292 -11.92 6.15 0.53
CA ILE A 292 -12.56 6.95 1.57
C ILE A 292 -13.34 6.02 2.50
N ARG A 293 -13.50 6.46 3.74
CA ARG A 293 -14.41 5.83 4.69
C ARG A 293 -15.63 6.72 4.89
N TYR A 294 -16.80 6.07 4.92
CA TYR A 294 -18.04 6.70 5.35
C TYR A 294 -18.53 6.05 6.65
N THR A 295 -18.54 6.82 7.74
CA THR A 295 -18.89 6.33 9.08
C THR A 295 -20.36 6.59 9.44
N GLY A 296 -21.12 7.23 8.56
CA GLY A 296 -22.54 7.55 8.81
C GLY A 296 -23.41 6.28 8.82
N GLU A 297 -24.31 6.17 9.81
CA GLU A 297 -25.26 5.04 9.91
C GLU A 297 -26.30 5.04 8.78
N LYS A 298 -26.57 6.20 8.19
CA LYS A 298 -27.55 6.37 7.09
C LYS A 298 -26.91 7.12 5.93
N ALA A 299 -27.30 6.75 4.73
CA ALA A 299 -26.92 7.52 3.54
C ALA A 299 -27.57 8.93 3.60
N PRO A 300 -26.88 9.95 3.08
CA PRO A 300 -27.48 11.28 2.90
C PRO A 300 -28.78 11.22 2.07
N PRO A 301 -29.69 12.17 2.21
CA PRO A 301 -30.89 12.23 1.38
C PRO A 301 -30.55 12.18 -0.12
N LYS A 302 -31.43 11.56 -0.91
CA LYS A 302 -31.24 11.42 -2.36
C LYS A 302 -30.96 12.76 -3.02
N GLY A 303 -29.86 12.83 -3.78
CA GLY A 303 -29.40 14.04 -4.46
C GLY A 303 -28.48 14.95 -3.65
N LYS A 304 -28.21 14.64 -2.38
CA LYS A 304 -27.18 15.34 -1.60
C LYS A 304 -25.86 14.56 -1.61
N ILE A 305 -24.75 15.29 -1.77
CA ILE A 305 -23.41 14.75 -1.59
C ILE A 305 -23.11 14.61 -0.09
N ALA A 306 -22.39 13.57 0.30
CA ALA A 306 -21.90 13.40 1.67
C ALA A 306 -20.80 14.44 1.99
N GLY A 307 -20.09 14.88 0.98
CA GLY A 307 -19.02 15.87 1.07
C GLY A 307 -18.12 15.83 -0.16
N THR A 308 -16.94 16.39 -0.03
CA THR A 308 -15.92 16.42 -1.10
C THR A 308 -14.58 15.92 -0.60
N VAL A 309 -13.78 15.35 -1.50
CA VAL A 309 -12.41 14.97 -1.22
C VAL A 309 -11.47 15.75 -2.12
N THR A 310 -10.67 16.62 -1.52
CA THR A 310 -9.60 17.32 -2.24
C THR A 310 -8.36 16.46 -2.23
N LEU A 311 -7.79 16.20 -3.39
CA LEU A 311 -6.59 15.37 -3.58
C LEU A 311 -5.51 16.12 -4.34
N SER A 312 -4.31 16.11 -3.81
CA SER A 312 -3.08 16.52 -4.49
C SER A 312 -2.23 15.29 -4.79
N GLN A 313 -1.88 15.09 -6.06
CA GLN A 313 -1.06 13.97 -6.51
C GLN A 313 0.40 14.42 -6.61
N ASN A 314 1.22 13.99 -5.64
CA ASN A 314 2.64 14.31 -5.54
C ASN A 314 3.51 13.03 -5.57
N SER A 315 2.98 11.92 -6.09
CA SER A 315 3.73 10.67 -6.18
C SER A 315 5.04 10.84 -6.94
N LEU A 316 6.03 10.07 -6.53
CA LEU A 316 7.32 10.01 -7.21
C LEU A 316 7.14 9.47 -8.62
N VAL A 317 7.76 10.13 -9.57
CA VAL A 317 7.82 9.69 -10.96
C VAL A 317 9.28 9.44 -11.32
N PHE A 318 9.61 8.20 -11.63
CA PHE A 318 10.92 7.77 -12.09
C PHE A 318 10.89 7.66 -13.61
N HIS A 319 11.75 8.40 -14.30
CA HIS A 319 11.93 8.25 -15.73
C HIS A 319 12.89 7.09 -15.99
N VAL A 320 12.32 5.96 -16.40
CA VAL A 320 13.01 4.64 -16.43
C VAL A 320 13.23 4.13 -17.86
N GLY A 321 13.22 5.00 -18.85
CA GLY A 321 13.47 4.63 -20.25
C GLY A 321 14.11 5.76 -21.03
N PRO A 322 14.63 5.49 -22.26
CA PRO A 322 15.29 6.49 -23.10
C PRO A 322 14.33 7.43 -23.84
N ASN A 323 13.01 7.13 -23.85
CA ASN A 323 12.03 7.87 -24.63
C ASN A 323 10.98 8.57 -23.74
N VAL A 324 10.24 9.49 -24.34
CA VAL A 324 9.12 10.20 -23.70
C VAL A 324 8.08 9.20 -23.20
N GLU A 325 7.42 9.49 -22.07
CA GLU A 325 6.37 8.67 -21.43
C GLU A 325 6.84 7.33 -20.82
N GLN A 326 8.11 6.98 -20.88
CA GLN A 326 8.66 5.80 -20.22
C GLN A 326 8.97 6.12 -18.76
N SER A 327 7.92 6.27 -17.97
CA SER A 327 8.02 6.57 -16.54
C SER A 327 7.26 5.55 -15.70
N SER A 328 7.76 5.30 -14.49
CA SER A 328 7.11 4.51 -13.46
C SER A 328 6.88 5.39 -12.24
N SER A 329 5.71 5.28 -11.62
CA SER A 329 5.36 6.13 -10.48
C SER A 329 5.08 5.29 -9.23
N PHE A 330 5.42 5.84 -8.07
CA PHE A 330 5.17 5.22 -6.77
C PHE A 330 4.79 6.29 -5.75
N SER A 331 3.78 5.99 -4.91
CA SER A 331 3.27 6.89 -3.89
C SER A 331 3.84 6.55 -2.53
N LEU A 332 4.65 7.43 -1.94
CA LEU A 332 5.15 7.28 -0.58
C LEU A 332 4.13 7.88 0.40
N ARG A 333 3.61 7.03 1.30
CA ARG A 333 2.60 7.42 2.28
C ARG A 333 3.24 8.03 3.52
N SER A 334 2.46 8.83 4.26
CA SER A 334 2.85 9.29 5.59
C SER A 334 2.80 8.13 6.59
N VAL A 335 3.86 7.97 7.37
CA VAL A 335 3.93 6.98 8.46
C VAL A 335 3.95 7.65 9.85
N THR A 336 3.39 8.85 9.94
CA THR A 336 3.22 9.55 11.23
C THR A 336 2.18 8.84 12.09
N SER A 337 2.31 8.94 13.41
CA SER A 337 1.39 8.34 14.38
C SER A 337 -0.08 8.71 14.16
N LYS A 338 -0.36 9.92 13.64
CA LYS A 338 -1.71 10.40 13.29
C LYS A 338 -2.31 9.76 12.05
N LYS A 339 -1.49 9.13 11.20
CA LYS A 339 -1.92 8.53 9.94
C LYS A 339 -1.90 7.00 9.95
N LEU A 340 -1.32 6.40 10.98
CA LEU A 340 -1.27 4.95 11.18
C LEU A 340 -2.40 4.47 12.10
N GLY A 341 -2.83 3.22 11.89
CA GLY A 341 -3.83 2.55 12.71
C GLY A 341 -5.24 3.11 12.55
N ASN A 342 -5.52 3.82 11.46
CA ASN A 342 -6.82 4.43 11.21
C ASN A 342 -7.85 3.37 10.83
N GLY A 343 -9.05 3.57 11.37
CA GLY A 343 -10.19 2.89 10.81
C GLY A 343 -10.63 1.60 11.48
N ILE A 344 -10.19 1.36 12.69
CA ILE A 344 -10.69 0.28 13.52
C ILE A 344 -11.77 0.82 14.46
N THR A 345 -12.86 0.07 14.56
CA THR A 345 -13.88 0.30 15.58
C THR A 345 -13.35 -0.24 16.90
N ASN A 346 -13.35 0.58 17.94
CA ASN A 346 -12.95 0.23 19.30
C ASN A 346 -13.86 0.95 20.29
N ASP A 347 -13.97 0.42 21.51
CA ASP A 347 -14.84 0.98 22.55
C ASP A 347 -14.29 2.27 23.14
N SER A 348 -12.96 2.45 23.13
CA SER A 348 -12.28 3.65 23.67
C SER A 348 -12.37 4.86 22.74
N GLY A 349 -12.85 4.71 21.50
CA GLY A 349 -13.04 5.79 20.53
C GLY A 349 -11.76 6.27 19.87
N TYR A 350 -10.68 5.49 19.91
CA TYR A 350 -9.41 5.81 19.24
C TYR A 350 -9.55 5.82 17.73
N ARG A 351 -8.97 6.82 17.08
CA ARG A 351 -9.03 7.02 15.63
C ARG A 351 -7.71 6.72 14.95
N SER A 352 -6.60 6.81 15.67
CA SER A 352 -5.26 6.64 15.15
C SER A 352 -4.30 6.14 16.24
N LEU A 353 -3.11 5.73 15.83
CA LEU A 353 -2.04 5.36 16.74
C LEU A 353 -1.65 6.49 17.71
N HIS A 354 -1.91 7.76 17.34
CA HIS A 354 -1.63 8.91 18.20
C HIS A 354 -2.54 8.98 19.43
N ASP A 355 -3.74 8.41 19.36
CA ASP A 355 -4.79 8.56 20.38
C ASP A 355 -4.76 7.46 21.45
N ILE A 356 -3.94 6.43 21.27
CA ILE A 356 -3.90 5.27 22.18
C ILE A 356 -3.40 5.63 23.57
N ASP A 357 -3.89 4.91 24.57
CA ASP A 357 -3.67 5.16 25.99
C ASP A 357 -3.56 3.83 26.76
N PHE A 358 -2.62 3.71 27.66
CA PHE A 358 -2.33 2.52 28.47
C PHE A 358 -2.73 2.65 29.92
N MET A 359 -3.40 3.74 30.31
CA MET A 359 -3.77 4.04 31.70
C MET A 359 -4.85 3.13 32.29
N ASP A 360 -5.46 2.27 31.47
CA ASP A 360 -6.51 1.34 31.84
C ASP A 360 -6.36 0.05 31.03
N ALA A 361 -6.61 -1.12 31.64
CA ALA A 361 -6.46 -2.40 30.99
C ALA A 361 -7.36 -2.55 29.75
N LYS A 362 -8.61 -2.01 29.80
CA LYS A 362 -9.52 -2.03 28.65
C LYS A 362 -9.01 -1.13 27.51
N LYS A 363 -8.54 0.06 27.84
CA LYS A 363 -7.91 0.99 26.91
C LYS A 363 -6.65 0.40 26.27
N ALA A 364 -5.84 -0.32 27.06
CA ALA A 364 -4.67 -1.03 26.56
C ALA A 364 -5.05 -2.15 25.58
N GLN A 365 -6.14 -2.90 25.83
CA GLN A 365 -6.66 -3.91 24.89
C GLN A 365 -7.13 -3.29 23.57
N ASP A 366 -7.89 -2.18 23.62
CA ASP A 366 -8.31 -1.46 22.42
C ASP A 366 -7.08 -0.90 21.65
N SER A 367 -6.07 -0.47 22.37
CA SER A 367 -4.81 0.01 21.79
C SER A 367 -4.09 -1.08 21.00
N ILE A 368 -4.15 -2.36 21.44
CA ILE A 368 -3.56 -3.49 20.71
C ILE A 368 -4.14 -3.58 19.30
N LEU A 369 -5.46 -3.41 19.15
CA LEU A 369 -6.11 -3.47 17.85
C LEU A 369 -5.60 -2.37 16.88
N ILE A 370 -5.41 -1.17 17.40
CA ILE A 370 -4.88 -0.03 16.64
C ILE A 370 -3.42 -0.27 16.26
N ILE A 371 -2.61 -0.81 17.19
CA ILE A 371 -1.20 -1.11 16.94
C ILE A 371 -1.05 -2.23 15.92
N ASP A 372 -1.84 -3.30 16.04
CA ASP A 372 -1.83 -4.41 15.08
C ASP A 372 -2.18 -3.91 13.67
N LYS A 373 -3.18 -3.03 13.55
CA LYS A 373 -3.51 -2.37 12.29
C LYS A 373 -2.36 -1.53 11.74
N ALA A 374 -1.67 -0.78 12.60
CA ALA A 374 -0.52 0.02 12.18
C ALA A 374 0.64 -0.86 11.68
N ILE A 375 0.90 -2.00 12.34
CA ILE A 375 1.89 -2.99 11.92
C ILE A 375 1.52 -3.57 10.53
N ASP A 376 0.24 -3.93 10.33
CA ASP A 376 -0.26 -4.44 9.06
C ASP A 376 -0.10 -3.40 7.93
N GLU A 377 -0.41 -2.13 8.23
CA GLU A 377 -0.26 -1.03 7.27
C GLU A 377 1.20 -0.81 6.86
N ILE A 378 2.14 -0.82 7.81
CA ILE A 378 3.57 -0.71 7.54
C ILE A 378 4.07 -1.93 6.76
N THR A 379 3.68 -3.14 7.16
CA THR A 379 4.09 -4.38 6.49
C THR A 379 3.57 -4.45 5.06
N ALA A 380 2.30 -4.09 4.85
CA ALA A 380 1.71 -4.01 3.51
C ALA A 380 2.42 -2.96 2.65
N PHE A 381 2.75 -1.79 3.21
CA PHE A 381 3.46 -0.74 2.49
C PHE A 381 4.89 -1.16 2.11
N ARG A 382 5.61 -1.83 3.01
CA ARG A 382 6.92 -2.44 2.70
C ARG A 382 6.80 -3.47 1.59
N GLY A 383 5.76 -4.32 1.62
CA GLY A 383 5.47 -5.29 0.56
C GLY A 383 5.20 -4.62 -0.81
N GLU A 384 4.37 -3.58 -0.84
CA GLU A 384 4.10 -2.79 -2.06
C GLU A 384 5.40 -2.17 -2.61
N MET A 385 6.24 -1.60 -1.74
CA MET A 385 7.51 -0.98 -2.10
C MET A 385 8.52 -2.00 -2.63
N GLY A 386 8.65 -3.16 -1.98
CA GLY A 386 9.49 -4.25 -2.45
C GLY A 386 9.04 -4.82 -3.80
N ALA A 387 7.73 -4.96 -4.01
CA ALA A 387 7.16 -5.37 -5.29
C ALA A 387 7.45 -4.34 -6.41
N PHE A 388 7.33 -3.06 -6.11
CA PHE A 388 7.67 -1.99 -7.05
C PHE A 388 9.17 -1.95 -7.38
N GLN A 389 10.04 -2.08 -6.36
CA GLN A 389 11.48 -2.16 -6.55
C GLN A 389 11.84 -3.33 -7.48
N LYS A 390 11.37 -4.55 -7.16
CA LYS A 390 11.72 -5.77 -7.90
C LYS A 390 11.17 -5.77 -9.33
N ASN A 391 9.87 -5.51 -9.48
CA ASN A 391 9.18 -5.65 -10.75
C ASN A 391 9.20 -4.36 -11.59
N GLY A 392 9.15 -3.20 -10.94
CA GLY A 392 9.13 -1.90 -11.61
C GLY A 392 10.51 -1.38 -11.98
N LEU A 393 11.49 -1.49 -11.07
CA LEU A 393 12.81 -0.89 -11.27
C LEU A 393 13.89 -1.92 -11.63
N GLU A 394 14.09 -2.99 -10.85
CA GLU A 394 15.17 -3.96 -11.09
C GLU A 394 14.97 -4.75 -12.38
N SER A 395 13.75 -5.21 -12.65
CA SER A 395 13.43 -5.91 -13.90
C SER A 395 13.66 -4.99 -15.11
N ASN A 396 13.24 -3.74 -15.02
CA ASN A 396 13.50 -2.74 -16.07
C ASN A 396 14.99 -2.42 -16.21
N LEU A 397 15.73 -2.32 -15.11
CA LEU A 397 17.17 -2.10 -15.10
C LEU A 397 17.93 -3.19 -15.87
N ASN A 398 17.56 -4.45 -15.65
CA ASN A 398 18.14 -5.57 -16.38
C ASN A 398 17.84 -5.50 -17.90
N PHE A 399 16.60 -5.14 -18.26
CA PHE A 399 16.22 -4.89 -19.65
C PHE A 399 17.04 -3.75 -20.27
N LEU A 400 17.18 -2.62 -19.56
CA LEU A 400 17.94 -1.48 -20.04
C LEU A 400 19.43 -1.78 -20.25
N ARG A 401 20.04 -2.55 -19.34
CA ARG A 401 21.44 -2.99 -19.46
C ARG A 401 21.63 -3.85 -20.69
N ASN A 402 20.75 -4.85 -20.92
CA ASN A 402 20.81 -5.69 -22.10
C ASN A 402 20.58 -4.88 -23.39
N ALA A 403 19.63 -3.95 -23.37
CA ALA A 403 19.37 -3.06 -24.51
C ALA A 403 20.55 -2.15 -24.80
N HIS A 404 21.17 -1.58 -23.76
CA HIS A 404 22.39 -0.76 -23.89
C HIS A 404 23.52 -1.54 -24.54
N GLU A 405 23.81 -2.76 -24.09
CA GLU A 405 24.84 -3.62 -24.66
C GLU A 405 24.55 -3.93 -26.15
N ASN A 406 23.33 -4.34 -26.47
CA ASN A 406 22.96 -4.67 -27.85
C ASN A 406 23.06 -3.46 -28.79
N VAL A 407 22.62 -2.28 -28.36
CA VAL A 407 22.69 -1.08 -29.18
C VAL A 407 24.14 -0.61 -29.33
N THR A 408 24.97 -0.75 -28.27
CA THR A 408 26.40 -0.44 -28.32
C THR A 408 27.11 -1.37 -29.30
N ASN A 409 26.85 -2.67 -29.26
CA ASN A 409 27.40 -3.62 -30.19
C ASN A 409 26.96 -3.34 -31.65
N ALA A 410 25.70 -2.96 -31.85
CA ALA A 410 25.21 -2.59 -33.18
C ALA A 410 25.82 -1.28 -33.71
N GLU A 411 26.08 -0.31 -32.84
CA GLU A 411 26.77 0.95 -33.20
C GLU A 411 28.23 0.66 -33.57
N SER A 412 28.92 -0.18 -32.79
CA SER A 412 30.29 -0.62 -33.07
C SER A 412 30.44 -1.28 -34.44
N VAL A 413 29.53 -2.19 -34.82
CA VAL A 413 29.51 -2.84 -36.14
C VAL A 413 29.41 -1.83 -37.28
N ILE A 414 28.71 -0.70 -37.06
CA ILE A 414 28.55 0.33 -38.11
C ILE A 414 29.76 1.27 -38.16
N ARG A 415 30.29 1.64 -37.02
CA ARG A 415 31.25 2.77 -36.91
C ARG A 415 32.67 2.35 -36.70
N ASP A 416 32.95 1.23 -36.06
CA ASP A 416 34.32 0.81 -35.77
C ASP A 416 34.96 0.14 -36.98
N ALA A 417 36.26 0.31 -37.13
CA ALA A 417 37.05 -0.35 -38.16
C ALA A 417 37.53 -1.69 -37.66
N ASP A 418 37.46 -2.73 -38.51
CA ASP A 418 38.13 -3.99 -38.25
C ASP A 418 39.65 -3.76 -38.38
N MET A 419 40.31 -3.68 -37.23
CA MET A 419 41.73 -3.44 -37.19
C MET A 419 42.57 -4.56 -37.86
N ALA A 420 42.07 -5.77 -37.94
CA ALA A 420 42.77 -6.86 -38.61
C ALA A 420 42.71 -6.68 -40.13
N GLU A 421 41.55 -6.27 -40.67
CA GLU A 421 41.39 -5.95 -42.08
C GLU A 421 42.22 -4.70 -42.47
N GLU A 422 42.11 -3.62 -41.71
CA GLU A 422 42.86 -2.39 -41.93
C GLU A 422 44.38 -2.56 -41.89
N MET A 423 44.91 -3.36 -40.95
CA MET A 423 46.33 -3.66 -40.86
C MET A 423 46.80 -4.54 -42.03
N THR A 424 45.95 -5.44 -42.52
CA THR A 424 46.26 -6.23 -43.71
C THR A 424 46.29 -5.38 -44.96
N GLU A 425 45.33 -4.47 -45.12
CA GLU A 425 45.36 -3.49 -46.24
C GLU A 425 46.53 -2.55 -46.15
N PHE A 426 46.86 -2.03 -44.96
CA PHE A 426 48.03 -1.21 -44.74
C PHE A 426 49.31 -1.93 -45.16
N ALA A 427 49.52 -3.19 -44.72
CA ALA A 427 50.69 -3.97 -45.08
C ALA A 427 50.76 -4.23 -46.60
N ARG A 428 49.64 -4.58 -47.22
CA ARG A 428 49.53 -4.71 -48.68
C ARG A 428 49.92 -3.43 -49.43
N ASN A 429 49.36 -2.28 -49.00
CA ASN A 429 49.61 -1.00 -49.60
C ASN A 429 51.10 -0.56 -49.39
N GLN A 430 51.69 -0.87 -48.25
CA GLN A 430 53.11 -0.60 -47.98
C GLN A 430 54.00 -1.45 -48.89
N ILE A 431 53.69 -2.73 -49.12
CA ILE A 431 54.40 -3.58 -50.06
C ILE A 431 54.26 -3.06 -51.50
N LEU A 432 53.04 -2.65 -51.87
CA LEU A 432 52.81 -2.09 -53.20
C LEU A 432 53.59 -0.80 -53.44
N VAL A 433 53.68 0.10 -52.45
CA VAL A 433 54.48 1.33 -52.53
C VAL A 433 55.96 1.00 -52.66
N GLN A 434 56.49 0.04 -51.85
CA GLN A 434 57.89 -0.41 -51.95
C GLN A 434 58.19 -1.05 -53.32
N SER A 435 57.28 -1.93 -53.78
CA SER A 435 57.40 -2.57 -55.10
C SER A 435 57.33 -1.56 -56.23
N SER A 436 56.42 -0.58 -56.19
CA SER A 436 56.26 0.43 -57.19
C SER A 436 57.47 1.38 -57.24
N THR A 437 58.04 1.77 -56.09
CA THR A 437 59.28 2.54 -56.05
C THR A 437 60.46 1.78 -56.55
N ALA A 438 60.59 0.48 -56.25
CA ALA A 438 61.62 -0.40 -56.81
C ALA A 438 61.49 -0.52 -58.33
N MET A 439 60.26 -0.73 -58.86
CA MET A 439 60.00 -0.79 -60.30
C MET A 439 60.26 0.53 -61.00
N LEU A 440 59.94 1.69 -60.39
CA LEU A 440 60.29 2.99 -60.88
C LEU A 440 61.82 3.20 -60.94
N ALA A 441 62.56 2.80 -59.91
CA ALA A 441 63.98 2.84 -59.89
C ALA A 441 64.59 1.97 -61.00
N GLN A 442 64.05 0.74 -61.22
CA GLN A 442 64.45 -0.14 -62.32
C GLN A 442 64.11 0.45 -63.70
N ALA A 443 62.89 1.03 -63.85
CA ALA A 443 62.48 1.67 -65.10
C ALA A 443 63.36 2.85 -65.46
N ASN A 444 63.81 3.64 -64.48
CA ASN A 444 64.73 4.77 -64.69
C ASN A 444 66.17 4.33 -65.04
N GLN A 445 66.58 3.12 -64.70
CA GLN A 445 67.85 2.55 -65.09
C GLN A 445 67.89 2.06 -66.53
N THR A 446 66.79 1.63 -67.10
CA THR A 446 66.66 1.09 -68.45
C THR A 446 67.09 2.16 -69.53
N PRO A 447 66.63 3.43 -69.48
CA PRO A 447 67.10 4.43 -70.43
C PRO A 447 68.57 4.76 -70.29
N MET A 448 69.12 4.67 -69.05
CA MET A 448 70.57 4.89 -68.80
C MET A 448 71.44 3.80 -69.37
N ALA A 449 70.96 2.56 -69.31
CA ALA A 449 71.58 1.39 -69.91
C ALA A 449 71.58 1.53 -71.47
N VAL A 450 70.50 1.97 -72.07
CA VAL A 450 70.39 2.29 -73.49
C VAL A 450 71.30 3.41 -73.91
N MET A 451 71.38 4.48 -73.09
CA MET A 451 72.32 5.57 -73.32
C MET A 451 73.79 5.14 -73.24
N LYS A 452 74.15 4.23 -72.35
CA LYS A 452 75.46 3.59 -72.27
C LYS A 452 75.80 2.76 -73.50
N LEU A 453 74.83 2.10 -74.10
CA LEU A 453 74.98 1.36 -75.32
C LEU A 453 75.06 2.21 -76.57
N ILE A 454 74.55 3.41 -76.57
CA ILE A 454 74.62 4.35 -77.68
C ILE A 454 75.91 5.17 -77.65
N ASN A 455 76.51 5.45 -76.48
CA ASN A 455 77.73 6.22 -76.27
C ASN A 455 79.00 5.41 -76.06
N GLY A 456 78.97 4.04 -76.15
CA GLY A 456 80.07 3.14 -76.07
C GLY A 456 80.34 2.47 -77.41
#